data_bb21ae2ef57d90c844ec662561c07612
#
_entry.id   bb21ae2ef57d90c844ec662561c07612
#
_cell.length_a   1.000
_cell.length_b   1.000
_cell.length_c   1.000
_cell.angle_alpha   90.00
_cell.angle_beta   90.00
_cell.angle_gamma   90.00
#
_symmetry.space_group_name_H-M   'P 1'
#
loop_
_entity.id
_entity.type
_entity.pdbx_description
1 polymer ?
#
loop_
_entity_poly.entity_id
_entity_poly.type
_entity_poly.pdbx_seq_one_letter_code
_entity_poly.pdbx_strand_id
1 'polypeptide(L)'
;CMNAPVDVSFFARAAKPLTSYRPYWAKRFGTAPFLPMSRAEMEKLGWDSCDIILVTGDAYVDHPSFGMAVIGRTLEAQGFRVGIIAQPDWQSAEPFKVLGKPNLFWGVTAGNMDSMINRYTADRKIRSDDAYTPGDVGGKRPDRAAIVYSQRCREAFKDVPIVLGGIEGSLRRIAHYDYWSDKVRRSIV
;
A
#
# COMPACT_ATOMS: atom_id res chain seq x y z
N CYS A 1 -10.48 30.20 13.50
CA CYS A 1 -9.60 29.32 14.30
C CYS A 1 -8.29 29.16 13.54
N MET A 2 -7.24 29.85 13.99
CA MET A 2 -5.89 29.67 13.46
C MET A 2 -5.42 28.27 13.85
N ASN A 3 -5.05 27.47 12.87
CA ASN A 3 -4.40 26.19 13.13
C ASN A 3 -3.08 26.48 13.84
N ALA A 4 -2.94 25.98 15.05
CA ALA A 4 -1.63 25.97 15.72
C ALA A 4 -0.63 25.25 14.79
N PRO A 5 0.59 25.75 14.63
CA PRO A 5 1.60 25.09 13.83
C PRO A 5 1.82 23.68 14.39
N VAL A 6 1.76 22.68 13.51
CA VAL A 6 2.05 21.29 13.89
C VAL A 6 3.49 21.25 14.36
N ASP A 7 3.71 20.84 15.60
CA ASP A 7 5.06 20.63 16.13
C ASP A 7 5.73 19.45 15.41
N VAL A 8 6.50 19.76 14.39
CA VAL A 8 7.26 18.77 13.61
C VAL A 8 8.50 18.26 14.37
N SER A 9 8.81 18.83 15.53
CA SER A 9 9.99 18.43 16.33
C SER A 9 9.88 17.00 16.84
N PHE A 10 8.66 16.51 17.05
CA PHE A 10 8.41 15.13 17.43
C PHE A 10 8.87 14.14 16.33
N PHE A 11 8.55 14.44 15.07
CA PHE A 11 8.95 13.61 13.93
C PHE A 11 10.47 13.67 13.70
N ALA A 12 11.07 14.84 13.86
CA ALA A 12 12.52 15.02 13.75
C ALA A 12 13.31 14.24 14.82
N ARG A 13 12.77 14.11 16.02
CA ARG A 13 13.41 13.34 17.12
C ARG A 13 13.27 11.83 16.94
N ALA A 14 12.19 11.35 16.31
CA ALA A 14 11.93 9.95 16.08
C ALA A 14 12.55 9.42 14.78
N ALA A 15 12.80 10.29 13.81
CA ALA A 15 13.34 9.92 12.50
C ALA A 15 14.85 9.67 12.58
N LYS A 16 15.26 8.43 12.40
CA LYS A 16 16.66 8.10 12.16
C LYS A 16 16.95 8.24 10.65
N PRO A 17 18.17 8.67 10.24
CA PRO A 17 18.55 8.63 8.84
C PRO A 17 18.31 7.24 8.25
N LEU A 18 17.80 7.17 7.04
CA LEU A 18 17.50 5.89 6.36
C LEU A 18 18.74 4.99 6.33
N THR A 19 19.91 5.58 6.16
CA THR A 19 21.22 4.91 6.17
C THR A 19 21.64 4.34 7.54
N SER A 20 20.98 4.76 8.64
CA SER A 20 21.22 4.21 9.97
C SER A 20 20.39 2.95 10.25
N TYR A 21 19.38 2.66 9.44
CA TYR A 21 18.68 1.39 9.43
C TYR A 21 19.57 0.36 8.74
N ARG A 22 20.15 -0.46 9.51
CA ARG A 22 21.06 -1.57 9.23
C ARG A 22 21.16 -1.95 7.74
N PRO A 23 22.17 -1.51 6.99
CA PRO A 23 22.34 -1.87 5.57
C PRO A 23 22.64 -3.36 5.36
N TYR A 24 22.69 -4.17 6.43
CA TYR A 24 23.03 -5.58 6.32
C TYR A 24 21.99 -6.44 5.61
N TRP A 25 20.74 -5.98 5.53
CA TRP A 25 19.70 -6.69 4.78
C TRP A 25 20.08 -6.79 3.30
N ALA A 26 20.42 -5.67 2.65
CA ALA A 26 20.87 -5.67 1.26
C ALA A 26 22.13 -6.50 1.04
N LYS A 27 23.10 -6.37 1.94
CA LYS A 27 24.37 -7.12 1.84
C LYS A 27 24.17 -8.60 2.06
N ARG A 28 23.19 -8.99 2.87
CA ARG A 28 22.99 -10.36 3.29
C ARG A 28 22.10 -11.17 2.36
N PHE A 29 21.08 -10.56 1.78
CA PHE A 29 20.05 -11.27 1.02
C PHE A 29 20.10 -11.00 -0.47
N GLY A 30 20.74 -9.90 -0.91
CA GLY A 30 20.78 -9.54 -2.33
C GLY A 30 19.40 -9.30 -2.93
N THR A 31 19.30 -9.40 -4.24
CA THR A 31 18.04 -9.32 -4.97
C THR A 31 17.30 -10.65 -4.91
N ALA A 32 16.09 -10.65 -4.39
CA ALA A 32 15.25 -11.84 -4.37
C ALA A 32 14.75 -12.20 -5.79
N PRO A 33 14.59 -13.48 -6.12
CA PRO A 33 14.05 -13.88 -7.42
C PRO A 33 12.60 -13.41 -7.63
N PHE A 34 11.87 -13.21 -6.54
CA PHE A 34 10.51 -12.64 -6.52
C PHE A 34 10.27 -11.91 -5.19
N LEU A 35 9.32 -10.98 -5.18
CA LEU A 35 8.82 -10.39 -3.94
C LEU A 35 7.67 -11.27 -3.42
N PRO A 36 7.75 -11.78 -2.17
CA PRO A 36 6.81 -12.77 -1.67
C PRO A 36 5.42 -12.18 -1.47
N MET A 37 4.40 -12.97 -1.82
CA MET A 37 2.98 -12.69 -1.65
C MET A 37 2.31 -13.66 -0.67
N SER A 38 3.05 -14.66 -0.21
CA SER A 38 2.56 -15.67 0.71
C SER A 38 3.63 -16.09 1.72
N ARG A 39 3.20 -16.71 2.82
CA ARG A 39 4.12 -17.24 3.83
C ARG A 39 5.05 -18.31 3.24
N ALA A 40 4.52 -19.18 2.41
CA ALA A 40 5.31 -20.22 1.74
C ALA A 40 6.40 -19.63 0.82
N GLU A 41 6.13 -18.50 0.18
CA GLU A 41 7.15 -17.80 -0.61
C GLU A 41 8.22 -17.15 0.27
N MET A 42 7.84 -16.59 1.42
CA MET A 42 8.80 -16.08 2.40
C MET A 42 9.74 -17.20 2.90
N GLU A 43 9.18 -18.38 3.19
CA GLU A 43 9.94 -19.55 3.62
C GLU A 43 10.94 -20.01 2.56
N LYS A 44 10.56 -20.00 1.27
CA LYS A 44 11.49 -20.29 0.15
C LYS A 44 12.65 -19.31 0.09
N LEU A 45 12.44 -18.06 0.49
CA LEU A 45 13.49 -17.04 0.59
C LEU A 45 14.29 -17.11 1.90
N GLY A 46 13.89 -17.97 2.84
CA GLY A 46 14.46 -18.03 4.18
C GLY A 46 14.13 -16.78 5.02
N TRP A 47 13.01 -16.13 4.75
CA TRP A 47 12.57 -14.95 5.48
C TRP A 47 11.56 -15.32 6.57
N ASP A 48 11.82 -14.84 7.76
CA ASP A 48 10.93 -14.95 8.93
C ASP A 48 9.93 -13.79 9.03
N SER A 49 10.30 -12.63 8.45
CA SER A 49 9.51 -11.39 8.47
C SER A 49 9.79 -10.54 7.24
N CYS A 50 8.90 -9.61 6.93
CA CYS A 50 9.12 -8.53 5.98
C CYS A 50 9.36 -7.22 6.74
N ASP A 51 10.24 -6.37 6.20
CA ASP A 51 10.45 -5.02 6.74
C ASP A 51 9.33 -4.09 6.30
N ILE A 52 8.94 -4.19 5.03
CA ILE A 52 7.90 -3.38 4.42
C ILE A 52 6.93 -4.32 3.71
N ILE A 53 5.64 -4.08 3.88
CA ILE A 53 4.61 -4.80 3.13
C ILE A 53 3.84 -3.76 2.32
N LEU A 54 3.81 -3.97 1.00
CA LEU A 54 3.07 -3.13 0.07
C LEU A 54 1.69 -3.72 -0.20
N VAL A 55 0.65 -2.92 -0.01
CA VAL A 55 -0.74 -3.30 -0.27
C VAL A 55 -1.24 -2.53 -1.48
N THR A 56 -1.78 -3.22 -2.46
CA THR A 56 -2.27 -2.62 -3.71
C THR A 56 -3.64 -3.15 -4.11
N GLY A 57 -4.43 -2.28 -4.75
CA GLY A 57 -5.69 -2.67 -5.37
C GLY A 57 -5.55 -3.35 -6.72
N ASP A 58 -4.36 -3.33 -7.33
CA ASP A 58 -4.07 -4.00 -8.60
C ASP A 58 -3.49 -5.39 -8.38
N ALA A 59 -3.60 -6.25 -9.39
CA ALA A 59 -2.80 -7.46 -9.46
C ALA A 59 -1.30 -7.11 -9.48
N TYR A 60 -0.48 -7.93 -8.83
CA TYR A 60 0.95 -7.74 -8.85
C TYR A 60 1.58 -8.38 -10.07
N VAL A 61 2.36 -7.59 -10.80
CA VAL A 61 3.21 -8.02 -11.91
C VAL A 61 4.60 -7.44 -11.68
N ASP A 62 5.61 -8.30 -11.60
CA ASP A 62 7.00 -7.88 -11.40
C ASP A 62 7.63 -7.42 -12.73
N HIS A 63 7.19 -6.25 -13.17
CA HIS A 63 7.67 -5.63 -14.41
C HIS A 63 7.80 -4.11 -14.22
N PRO A 64 8.81 -3.46 -14.79
CA PRO A 64 9.08 -2.02 -14.58
C PRO A 64 7.97 -1.07 -15.05
N SER A 65 7.00 -1.55 -15.80
CA SER A 65 5.79 -0.76 -16.14
C SER A 65 4.77 -0.68 -15.00
N PHE A 66 4.95 -1.44 -13.92
CA PHE A 66 4.00 -1.49 -12.81
C PHE A 66 4.57 -0.85 -11.55
N GLY A 67 3.83 0.08 -10.96
CA GLY A 67 4.29 0.88 -9.83
C GLY A 67 4.70 0.05 -8.61
N MET A 68 4.01 -1.05 -8.32
CA MET A 68 4.37 -1.92 -7.19
C MET A 68 5.70 -2.64 -7.40
N ALA A 69 6.00 -3.08 -8.62
CA ALA A 69 7.29 -3.67 -8.94
C ALA A 69 8.41 -2.63 -8.81
N VAL A 70 8.21 -1.43 -9.37
CA VAL A 70 9.21 -0.35 -9.26
C VAL A 70 9.48 0.01 -7.80
N ILE A 71 8.44 0.24 -7.00
CA ILE A 71 8.57 0.62 -5.60
C ILE A 71 9.18 -0.54 -4.80
N GLY A 72 8.66 -1.76 -4.96
CA GLY A 72 9.14 -2.92 -4.24
C GLY A 72 10.61 -3.23 -4.52
N ARG A 73 11.00 -3.23 -5.80
CA ARG A 73 12.40 -3.47 -6.20
C ARG A 73 13.35 -2.33 -5.81
N THR A 74 12.87 -1.09 -5.81
CA THR A 74 13.66 0.06 -5.32
C THR A 74 13.93 -0.07 -3.82
N LEU A 75 12.93 -0.41 -3.04
CA LEU A 75 13.09 -0.63 -1.60
C LEU A 75 13.99 -1.85 -1.31
N GLU A 76 13.81 -2.94 -2.04
CA GLU A 76 14.68 -4.12 -1.95
C GLU A 76 16.14 -3.77 -2.26
N ALA A 77 16.39 -2.97 -3.29
CA ALA A 77 17.74 -2.51 -3.64
C ALA A 77 18.40 -1.68 -2.51
N GLN A 78 17.60 -1.06 -1.65
CA GLN A 78 18.09 -0.39 -0.43
C GLN A 78 18.29 -1.37 0.74
N GLY A 79 17.96 -2.65 0.58
CA GLY A 79 18.20 -3.69 1.54
C GLY A 79 17.03 -4.10 2.41
N PHE A 80 15.84 -3.70 2.05
CA PHE A 80 14.66 -4.09 2.79
C PHE A 80 14.07 -5.40 2.26
N ARG A 81 13.53 -6.21 3.16
CA ARG A 81 12.66 -7.34 2.81
C ARG A 81 11.28 -6.82 2.52
N VAL A 82 10.87 -6.90 1.27
CA VAL A 82 9.60 -6.35 0.80
C VAL A 82 8.63 -7.46 0.43
N GLY A 83 7.46 -7.48 1.07
CA GLY A 83 6.36 -8.36 0.71
C GLY A 83 5.24 -7.60 -0.01
N ILE A 84 4.44 -8.30 -0.80
CA ILE A 84 3.33 -7.73 -1.57
C ILE A 84 2.03 -8.40 -1.17
N ILE A 85 1.00 -7.59 -0.88
CA ILE A 85 -0.39 -8.03 -0.75
C ILE A 85 -1.18 -7.36 -1.86
N ALA A 86 -1.48 -8.12 -2.91
CA ALA A 86 -2.20 -7.64 -4.08
C ALA A 86 -3.66 -8.03 -4.01
N GLN A 87 -4.55 -7.07 -4.21
CA GLN A 87 -6.01 -7.24 -4.21
C GLN A 87 -6.53 -8.09 -3.03
N PRO A 88 -6.16 -7.76 -1.78
CA PRO A 88 -6.66 -8.52 -0.64
C PRO A 88 -8.19 -8.45 -0.55
N ASP A 89 -8.80 -9.51 -0.06
CA ASP A 89 -10.19 -9.43 0.36
C ASP A 89 -10.30 -8.43 1.53
N TRP A 90 -10.97 -7.33 1.26
CA TRP A 90 -11.10 -6.20 2.19
C TRP A 90 -12.25 -6.36 3.19
N GLN A 91 -13.01 -7.46 3.13
CA GLN A 91 -14.13 -7.72 4.04
C GLN A 91 -13.65 -7.94 5.48
N SER A 92 -12.42 -8.40 5.65
CA SER A 92 -11.81 -8.59 6.97
C SER A 92 -10.34 -8.17 7.00
N ALA A 93 -9.74 -8.13 8.20
CA ALA A 93 -8.32 -7.87 8.39
C ALA A 93 -7.42 -9.10 8.17
N GLU A 94 -7.99 -10.30 8.06
CA GLU A 94 -7.22 -11.54 7.98
C GLU A 94 -6.32 -11.63 6.73
N PRO A 95 -6.76 -11.25 5.52
CA PRO A 95 -5.88 -11.23 4.35
C PRO A 95 -4.67 -10.30 4.48
N PHE A 96 -4.75 -9.31 5.37
CA PHE A 96 -3.65 -8.38 5.63
C PHE A 96 -2.61 -8.95 6.62
N LYS A 97 -2.88 -10.08 7.25
CA LYS A 97 -1.97 -10.76 8.17
C LYS A 97 -1.14 -11.87 7.53
N VAL A 98 -1.38 -12.19 6.26
CA VAL A 98 -0.79 -13.36 5.57
C VAL A 98 0.74 -13.38 5.57
N LEU A 99 1.38 -12.21 5.52
CA LEU A 99 2.84 -12.07 5.58
C LEU A 99 3.38 -11.76 6.99
N GLY A 100 2.49 -11.67 7.98
CA GLY A 100 2.85 -11.26 9.33
C GLY A 100 2.95 -9.73 9.49
N LYS A 101 3.44 -9.30 10.66
CA LYS A 101 3.62 -7.88 10.97
C LYS A 101 4.86 -7.35 10.27
N PRO A 102 4.77 -6.25 9.48
CA PRO A 102 5.95 -5.62 8.92
C PRO A 102 6.79 -4.95 10.03
N ASN A 103 8.11 -5.02 9.89
CA ASN A 103 9.03 -4.49 10.89
C ASN A 103 9.06 -2.95 10.90
N LEU A 104 8.80 -2.30 9.75
CA LEU A 104 8.91 -0.85 9.60
C LEU A 104 7.56 -0.19 9.32
N PHE A 105 6.95 -0.48 8.17
CA PHE A 105 5.70 0.18 7.79
C PHE A 105 4.92 -0.60 6.73
N TRP A 106 3.65 -0.21 6.58
CA TRP A 106 2.79 -0.54 5.46
C TRP A 106 2.90 0.50 4.35
N GLY A 107 3.14 0.10 3.11
CA GLY A 107 2.97 0.96 1.96
C GLY A 107 1.62 0.67 1.31
N VAL A 108 0.70 1.63 1.29
CA VAL A 108 -0.67 1.41 0.83
C VAL A 108 -0.97 2.27 -0.40
N THR A 109 -1.52 1.64 -1.44
CA THR A 109 -2.03 2.31 -2.63
C THR A 109 -3.34 1.68 -3.10
N ALA A 110 -4.18 2.48 -3.75
CA ALA A 110 -5.38 1.96 -4.41
C ALA A 110 -5.08 1.19 -5.70
N GLY A 111 -3.85 1.32 -6.23
CA GLY A 111 -3.44 0.79 -7.52
C GLY A 111 -3.06 1.89 -8.50
N ASN A 112 -3.08 1.59 -9.80
CA ASN A 112 -2.64 2.50 -10.87
C ASN A 112 -3.52 3.75 -11.03
N MET A 113 -4.78 3.66 -10.66
CA MET A 113 -5.75 4.79 -10.74
C MET A 113 -6.53 4.92 -9.45
N ASP A 114 -7.30 6.02 -9.36
CA ASP A 114 -8.28 6.19 -8.28
C ASP A 114 -9.32 5.07 -8.35
N SER A 115 -9.59 4.43 -7.21
CA SER A 115 -10.49 3.28 -7.12
C SER A 115 -11.92 3.60 -7.57
N MET A 116 -12.37 4.83 -7.40
CA MET A 116 -13.71 5.23 -7.85
C MET A 116 -13.76 5.35 -9.37
N ILE A 117 -12.72 5.86 -10.01
CA ILE A 117 -12.63 5.93 -11.47
C ILE A 117 -12.47 4.53 -12.07
N ASN A 118 -11.73 3.67 -11.40
CA ASN A 118 -11.56 2.29 -11.83
C ASN A 118 -12.87 1.49 -11.76
N ARG A 119 -13.67 1.70 -10.70
CA ARG A 119 -14.89 0.93 -10.46
C ARG A 119 -16.13 1.48 -11.19
N TYR A 120 -16.19 2.78 -11.43
CA TYR A 120 -17.39 3.43 -11.98
C TYR A 120 -17.11 4.15 -13.29
N THR A 121 -18.14 4.24 -14.12
CA THR A 121 -18.17 5.12 -15.29
C THR A 121 -18.44 6.57 -14.88
N ALA A 122 -18.31 7.52 -15.81
CA ALA A 122 -18.70 8.92 -15.58
C ALA A 122 -20.17 9.06 -15.19
N ASP A 123 -21.04 8.17 -15.69
CA ASP A 123 -22.48 8.14 -15.32
C ASP A 123 -22.74 7.42 -13.98
N ARG A 124 -21.70 7.18 -13.18
CA ARG A 124 -21.78 6.50 -11.87
C ARG A 124 -22.29 5.04 -11.96
N LYS A 125 -22.20 4.39 -13.11
CA LYS A 125 -22.53 2.97 -13.28
C LYS A 125 -21.30 2.13 -12.95
N ILE A 126 -21.54 0.99 -12.31
CA ILE A 126 -20.46 0.03 -12.01
C ILE A 126 -19.93 -0.54 -13.33
N ARG A 127 -18.61 -0.56 -13.49
CA ARG A 127 -17.95 -1.22 -14.63
C ARG A 127 -18.05 -2.74 -14.48
N SER A 128 -18.20 -3.43 -15.60
CA SER A 128 -18.25 -4.90 -15.68
C SER A 128 -16.86 -5.54 -15.60
N ASP A 129 -15.83 -4.77 -15.93
CA ASP A 129 -14.47 -5.23 -16.11
C ASP A 129 -13.46 -4.38 -15.31
N ASP A 130 -12.29 -4.94 -15.05
CA ASP A 130 -11.16 -4.26 -14.43
C ASP A 130 -9.86 -4.79 -15.05
N ALA A 131 -9.27 -4.00 -15.95
CA ALA A 131 -8.03 -4.34 -16.66
C ALA A 131 -6.81 -4.59 -15.74
N TYR A 132 -6.89 -4.21 -14.47
CA TYR A 132 -5.84 -4.42 -13.46
C TYR A 132 -6.10 -5.63 -12.55
N THR A 133 -7.07 -6.45 -12.93
CA THR A 133 -7.45 -7.67 -12.21
C THR A 133 -7.24 -8.88 -13.12
N PRO A 134 -6.76 -10.03 -12.61
CA PRO A 134 -6.66 -11.24 -13.42
C PRO A 134 -8.01 -11.63 -14.01
N GLY A 135 -8.03 -11.84 -15.34
CA GLY A 135 -9.25 -12.19 -16.08
C GLY A 135 -10.26 -11.06 -16.23
N ASP A 136 -9.83 -9.82 -16.07
CA ASP A 136 -10.65 -8.60 -16.15
C ASP A 136 -11.88 -8.58 -15.23
N VAL A 137 -11.84 -9.34 -14.15
CA VAL A 137 -12.99 -9.48 -13.23
C VAL A 137 -13.16 -8.22 -12.39
N GLY A 138 -14.24 -7.46 -12.66
CA GLY A 138 -14.60 -6.27 -11.90
C GLY A 138 -15.03 -6.56 -10.45
N GLY A 139 -15.04 -5.52 -9.61
CA GLY A 139 -15.62 -5.55 -8.25
C GLY A 139 -14.71 -6.06 -7.14
N LYS A 140 -13.47 -6.43 -7.40
CA LYS A 140 -12.55 -6.93 -6.36
C LYS A 140 -11.99 -5.83 -5.46
N ARG A 141 -11.89 -4.61 -5.93
CA ARG A 141 -11.39 -3.51 -5.09
C ARG A 141 -12.53 -2.75 -4.41
N PRO A 142 -12.34 -2.28 -3.16
CA PRO A 142 -13.35 -1.48 -2.47
C PRO A 142 -13.42 -0.07 -3.03
N ASP A 143 -14.53 0.61 -2.78
CA ASP A 143 -14.63 2.04 -2.95
C ASP A 143 -13.63 2.76 -2.03
N ARG A 144 -12.92 3.75 -2.57
CA ARG A 144 -11.89 4.50 -1.82
C ARG A 144 -10.87 3.55 -1.18
N ALA A 145 -10.29 2.70 -2.01
CA ALA A 145 -9.43 1.59 -1.59
C ALA A 145 -8.29 2.00 -0.65
N ALA A 146 -7.67 3.17 -0.86
CA ALA A 146 -6.61 3.66 0.01
C ALA A 146 -7.07 3.80 1.47
N ILE A 147 -8.30 4.29 1.71
CA ILE A 147 -8.88 4.41 3.06
C ILE A 147 -9.17 3.02 3.63
N VAL A 148 -9.86 2.18 2.87
CA VAL A 148 -10.28 0.85 3.33
C VAL A 148 -9.08 -0.02 3.66
N TYR A 149 -8.08 -0.07 2.78
CA TYR A 149 -6.86 -0.85 3.03
C TYR A 149 -6.09 -0.33 4.25
N SER A 150 -6.01 0.99 4.42
CA SER A 150 -5.37 1.57 5.62
C SER A 150 -6.08 1.20 6.90
N GLN A 151 -7.43 1.17 6.91
CA GLN A 151 -8.20 0.72 8.05
C GLN A 151 -7.93 -0.76 8.36
N ARG A 152 -7.90 -1.63 7.35
CA ARG A 152 -7.60 -3.05 7.50
C ARG A 152 -6.17 -3.30 8.00
N CYS A 153 -5.19 -2.54 7.49
CA CYS A 153 -3.82 -2.61 8.01
C CYS A 153 -3.75 -2.22 9.50
N ARG A 154 -4.50 -1.18 9.93
CA ARG A 154 -4.59 -0.81 11.35
C ARG A 154 -5.28 -1.84 12.21
N GLU A 155 -6.32 -2.47 11.71
CA GLU A 155 -7.01 -3.58 12.41
C GLU A 155 -6.09 -4.79 12.51
N ALA A 156 -5.30 -5.09 11.46
CA ALA A 156 -4.36 -6.20 11.48
C ALA A 156 -3.24 -5.99 12.50
N PHE A 157 -2.57 -4.82 12.46
CA PHE A 157 -1.45 -4.49 13.34
C PHE A 157 -1.45 -2.99 13.69
N LYS A 158 -2.08 -2.65 14.79
CA LYS A 158 -2.42 -1.29 15.21
C LYS A 158 -1.26 -0.30 15.23
N ASP A 159 -0.08 -0.75 15.65
CA ASP A 159 1.06 0.12 15.94
C ASP A 159 2.03 0.29 14.76
N VAL A 160 1.72 -0.32 13.61
CA VAL A 160 2.57 -0.22 12.43
C VAL A 160 2.25 1.06 11.67
N PRO A 161 3.25 1.90 11.36
CA PRO A 161 3.07 3.07 10.52
C PRO A 161 2.51 2.73 9.14
N ILE A 162 1.73 3.64 8.56
CA ILE A 162 1.17 3.50 7.22
C ILE A 162 1.67 4.66 6.37
N VAL A 163 2.26 4.33 5.22
CA VAL A 163 2.66 5.27 4.17
C VAL A 163 1.67 5.14 3.02
N LEU A 164 0.91 6.20 2.77
CA LEU A 164 -0.02 6.26 1.65
C LEU A 164 0.70 6.74 0.40
N GLY A 165 0.45 6.08 -0.72
CA GLY A 165 1.00 6.44 -2.01
C GLY A 165 0.01 6.31 -3.16
N GLY A 166 0.51 6.57 -4.37
CA GLY A 166 -0.27 6.51 -5.59
C GLY A 166 -1.17 7.71 -5.84
N ILE A 167 -1.90 7.66 -6.95
CA ILE A 167 -2.74 8.78 -7.41
C ILE A 167 -3.86 9.06 -6.42
N GLU A 168 -4.56 8.05 -5.94
CA GLU A 168 -5.68 8.23 -5.00
C GLU A 168 -5.22 8.88 -3.70
N GLY A 169 -4.10 8.42 -3.12
CA GLY A 169 -3.51 9.04 -1.93
C GLY A 169 -3.14 10.51 -2.17
N SER A 170 -2.56 10.82 -3.33
CA SER A 170 -2.19 12.18 -3.71
C SER A 170 -3.39 13.10 -3.90
N LEU A 171 -4.45 12.64 -4.55
CA LEU A 171 -5.66 13.41 -4.79
C LEU A 171 -6.45 13.69 -3.49
N ARG A 172 -6.41 12.75 -2.54
CA ARG A 172 -7.23 12.82 -1.32
C ARG A 172 -6.47 13.34 -0.09
N ARG A 173 -5.20 13.72 -0.22
CA ARG A 173 -4.40 14.23 0.90
C ARG A 173 -4.82 15.63 1.37
N ILE A 174 -5.61 16.35 0.58
CA ILE A 174 -6.21 17.63 0.95
C ILE A 174 -7.73 17.52 0.92
N ALA A 175 -8.43 18.50 1.48
CA ALA A 175 -9.87 18.60 1.32
C ALA A 175 -10.21 18.75 -0.17
N HIS A 176 -11.16 17.96 -0.63
CA HIS A 176 -11.54 17.88 -2.03
C HIS A 176 -13.05 17.67 -2.20
N TYR A 177 -13.56 18.07 -3.35
CA TYR A 177 -14.92 17.74 -3.74
C TYR A 177 -15.00 16.32 -4.25
N ASP A 178 -15.85 15.52 -3.63
CA ASP A 178 -16.08 14.14 -4.03
C ASP A 178 -17.32 14.06 -4.94
N TYR A 179 -17.07 13.93 -6.23
CA TYR A 179 -18.09 13.81 -7.27
C TYR A 179 -19.14 12.71 -6.98
N TRP A 180 -18.70 11.60 -6.40
CA TRP A 180 -19.56 10.43 -6.16
C TRP A 180 -20.59 10.65 -5.05
N SER A 181 -20.20 11.34 -4.00
CA SER A 181 -21.07 11.65 -2.86
C SER A 181 -21.65 13.06 -2.89
N ASP A 182 -21.23 13.87 -3.87
CA ASP A 182 -21.63 15.28 -4.02
C ASP A 182 -21.37 16.13 -2.75
N LYS A 183 -20.22 15.89 -2.14
CA LYS A 183 -19.82 16.52 -0.86
C LYS A 183 -18.35 16.88 -0.84
N VAL A 184 -18.02 17.92 -0.09
CA VAL A 184 -16.64 18.19 0.28
C VAL A 184 -16.20 17.16 1.32
N ARG A 185 -15.12 16.45 1.04
CA ARG A 185 -14.48 15.49 1.94
C ARG A 185 -13.26 16.11 2.58
N ARG A 186 -12.98 15.72 3.83
CA ARG A 186 -11.74 16.08 4.53
C ARG A 186 -10.57 15.31 3.94
N SER A 187 -9.36 15.78 4.22
CA SER A 187 -8.12 15.01 3.96
C SER A 187 -8.20 13.61 4.59
N ILE A 188 -7.57 12.63 3.94
CA ILE A 188 -7.39 11.27 4.48
C ILE A 188 -6.08 11.10 5.25
N VAL A 189 -5.25 12.15 5.25
CA VAL A 189 -3.93 12.20 5.91
C VAL A 189 -4.01 13.16 7.08
#